data_19e10688b167bc4e2a5438c254d13674
#
_entry.id   19e10688b167bc4e2a5438c254d13674
#
_cell.length_a   1.000
_cell.length_b   1.000
_cell.length_c   1.000
_cell.angle_alpha   90.00
_cell.angle_beta   90.00
_cell.angle_gamma   90.00
#
_symmetry.space_group_name_H-M   'P 1'
#
loop_
_entity.id
_entity.type
_entity.pdbx_description
1 polymer ?
#
loop_
_entity_poly.entity_id
_entity_poly.type
_entity_poly.pdbx_seq_one_letter_code
_entity_poly.pdbx_strand_id
1 'polypeptide(L)'
;MHRTLLSFITSISLFAAFSAEAQERTDWALKAVEHERAAFYAEDPREAAEALAEKAYCYRQCGRYEEALATLERISLYQLPSERVDDVLYEKELCSYLAEDWEGAASYMDEAGVSATPRRLLLDALVLGGCARWDESLAKAVELVDLRYEGEERETARHELRDLYARVPKLKKESQAVLRSFLPPLGHSYTGHLPEGLIAMGFDAAAVGWIVWQCLGGNWITGILGGGVFLNTAFMGGMERSISLVDEYNRDALAGFNAVLQDVLHSHEIAE
;
A
#
# COMPACT_ATOMS: atom_id res chain seq x y z
N MET A 1 25.45 -37.27 6.22
CA MET A 1 24.31 -37.74 5.41
C MET A 1 22.96 -37.22 5.86
N HIS A 2 22.61 -37.16 7.17
CA HIS A 2 21.29 -36.66 7.61
C HIS A 2 20.99 -35.19 7.31
N ARG A 3 21.97 -34.29 7.35
CA ARG A 3 21.77 -32.84 7.08
C ARG A 3 21.49 -32.51 5.61
N THR A 4 22.08 -33.29 4.69
CA THR A 4 21.82 -33.13 3.23
C THR A 4 20.46 -33.63 2.81
N LEU A 5 19.93 -34.69 3.44
CA LEU A 5 18.60 -35.22 3.17
C LEU A 5 17.49 -34.26 3.68
N LEU A 6 17.67 -33.67 4.86
CA LEU A 6 16.72 -32.67 5.39
C LEU A 6 16.64 -31.42 4.49
N SER A 7 17.78 -30.91 4.01
CA SER A 7 17.84 -29.76 3.09
C SER A 7 17.16 -30.07 1.74
N PHE A 8 17.24 -31.31 1.25
CA PHE A 8 16.62 -31.72 -0.01
C PHE A 8 15.10 -31.86 0.14
N ILE A 9 14.61 -32.37 1.27
CA ILE A 9 13.18 -32.53 1.56
C ILE A 9 12.53 -31.13 1.74
N THR A 10 13.17 -30.21 2.44
CA THR A 10 12.66 -28.83 2.59
C THR A 10 12.64 -28.09 1.25
N SER A 11 13.60 -28.30 0.37
CA SER A 11 13.62 -27.68 -0.96
C SER A 11 12.50 -28.24 -1.86
N ILE A 12 12.22 -29.55 -1.78
CA ILE A 12 11.13 -30.17 -2.56
C ILE A 12 9.76 -29.72 -2.05
N SER A 13 9.57 -29.64 -0.74
CA SER A 13 8.30 -29.16 -0.16
C SER A 13 8.05 -27.68 -0.48
N LEU A 14 9.08 -26.84 -0.48
CA LEU A 14 8.98 -25.44 -0.88
C LEU A 14 8.63 -25.29 -2.37
N PHE A 15 9.25 -26.11 -3.23
CA PHE A 15 8.96 -26.11 -4.66
C PHE A 15 7.55 -26.62 -4.97
N ALA A 16 7.08 -27.63 -4.25
CA ALA A 16 5.71 -28.16 -4.38
C ALA A 16 4.67 -27.14 -3.91
N ALA A 17 4.91 -26.43 -2.81
CA ALA A 17 4.03 -25.35 -2.34
C ALA A 17 3.98 -24.19 -3.35
N PHE A 18 5.12 -23.77 -3.89
CA PHE A 18 5.19 -22.72 -4.90
C PHE A 18 4.48 -23.13 -6.21
N SER A 19 4.59 -24.38 -6.64
CA SER A 19 3.88 -24.88 -7.83
C SER A 19 2.38 -25.00 -7.61
N ALA A 20 1.91 -25.34 -6.41
CA ALA A 20 0.48 -25.38 -6.07
C ALA A 20 -0.13 -23.98 -6.08
N GLU A 21 0.55 -23.02 -5.48
CA GLU A 21 0.12 -21.61 -5.49
C GLU A 21 0.09 -21.01 -6.92
N ALA A 22 1.09 -21.32 -7.74
CA ALA A 22 1.11 -20.90 -9.14
C ALA A 22 -0.03 -21.53 -9.96
N GLN A 23 -0.37 -22.79 -9.68
CA GLN A 23 -1.50 -23.47 -10.30
C GLN A 23 -2.83 -22.84 -9.89
N GLU A 24 -3.00 -22.57 -8.61
CA GLU A 24 -4.21 -21.93 -8.08
C GLU A 24 -4.42 -20.53 -8.69
N ARG A 25 -3.36 -19.71 -8.79
CA ARG A 25 -3.42 -18.41 -9.47
C ARG A 25 -3.80 -18.54 -10.95
N THR A 26 -3.33 -19.57 -11.62
CA THR A 26 -3.68 -19.85 -13.02
C THR A 26 -5.16 -20.21 -13.15
N ASP A 27 -5.69 -21.03 -12.24
CA ASP A 27 -7.10 -21.42 -12.23
C ASP A 27 -8.03 -20.22 -11.99
N TRP A 28 -7.66 -19.30 -11.08
CA TRP A 28 -8.39 -18.04 -10.87
C TRP A 28 -8.33 -17.13 -12.08
N ALA A 29 -7.19 -17.03 -12.76
CA ALA A 29 -7.06 -16.25 -13.99
C ALA A 29 -7.94 -16.76 -15.12
N LEU A 30 -8.08 -18.08 -15.27
CA LEU A 30 -9.00 -18.68 -16.24
C LEU A 30 -10.46 -18.39 -15.91
N LYS A 31 -10.87 -18.50 -14.65
CA LYS A 31 -12.22 -18.14 -14.19
C LYS A 31 -12.52 -16.67 -14.48
N ALA A 32 -11.55 -15.76 -14.28
CA ALA A 32 -11.72 -14.35 -14.61
C ALA A 32 -12.06 -14.11 -16.09
N VAL A 33 -11.48 -14.90 -17.01
CA VAL A 33 -11.81 -14.84 -18.44
C VAL A 33 -13.22 -15.37 -18.72
N GLU A 34 -13.66 -16.42 -18.02
CA GLU A 34 -15.03 -16.96 -18.14
C GLU A 34 -16.06 -15.93 -17.69
N HIS A 35 -15.80 -15.24 -16.55
CA HIS A 35 -16.68 -14.18 -16.05
C HIS A 35 -16.69 -12.95 -16.95
N GLU A 36 -15.56 -12.56 -17.58
CA GLU A 36 -15.55 -11.51 -18.59
C GLU A 36 -16.43 -11.86 -19.78
N ARG A 37 -16.35 -13.13 -20.23
CA ARG A 37 -17.20 -13.62 -21.31
C ARG A 37 -18.68 -13.59 -20.92
N ALA A 38 -19.00 -14.00 -19.68
CA ALA A 38 -20.37 -13.95 -19.17
C ALA A 38 -20.90 -12.50 -19.14
N ALA A 39 -20.10 -11.56 -18.65
CA ALA A 39 -20.45 -10.15 -18.61
C ALA A 39 -20.66 -9.54 -20.00
N PHE A 40 -19.84 -9.96 -20.98
CA PHE A 40 -19.94 -9.47 -22.36
C PHE A 40 -21.22 -9.95 -23.07
N TYR A 41 -21.70 -11.16 -22.81
CA TYR A 41 -22.88 -11.72 -23.43
C TYR A 41 -24.17 -11.54 -22.59
N ALA A 42 -24.08 -10.97 -21.41
CA ALA A 42 -25.26 -10.69 -20.57
C ALA A 42 -26.19 -9.67 -21.25
N GLU A 43 -27.46 -10.00 -21.33
CA GLU A 43 -28.50 -9.10 -21.85
C GLU A 43 -29.03 -8.17 -20.75
N ASP A 44 -29.02 -8.65 -19.49
CA ASP A 44 -29.42 -7.87 -18.31
C ASP A 44 -28.17 -7.18 -17.69
N PRO A 45 -28.22 -5.85 -17.49
CA PRO A 45 -27.15 -5.13 -16.81
C PRO A 45 -26.81 -5.67 -15.41
N ARG A 46 -27.75 -6.30 -14.71
CA ARG A 46 -27.53 -6.92 -13.41
C ARG A 46 -26.68 -8.18 -13.53
N GLU A 47 -26.97 -9.03 -14.50
CA GLU A 47 -26.17 -10.23 -14.78
C GLU A 47 -24.74 -9.83 -15.17
N ALA A 48 -24.61 -8.78 -15.99
CA ALA A 48 -23.31 -8.23 -16.36
C ALA A 48 -22.52 -7.74 -15.12
N ALA A 49 -23.19 -7.03 -14.20
CA ALA A 49 -22.58 -6.53 -12.99
C ALA A 49 -22.15 -7.66 -12.04
N GLU A 50 -22.96 -8.71 -11.90
CA GLU A 50 -22.61 -9.90 -11.10
C GLU A 50 -21.40 -10.63 -11.69
N ALA A 51 -21.38 -10.84 -13.00
CA ALA A 51 -20.24 -11.45 -13.67
C ALA A 51 -18.95 -10.61 -13.53
N LEU A 52 -19.04 -9.27 -13.59
CA LEU A 52 -17.90 -8.38 -13.33
C LEU A 52 -17.45 -8.45 -11.87
N ALA A 53 -18.35 -8.55 -10.91
CA ALA A 53 -18.01 -8.71 -9.49
C ALA A 53 -17.25 -10.03 -9.25
N GLU A 54 -17.73 -11.13 -9.83
CA GLU A 54 -17.04 -12.43 -9.76
C GLU A 54 -15.67 -12.40 -10.45
N LYS A 55 -15.54 -11.69 -11.57
CA LYS A 55 -14.24 -11.48 -12.22
C LYS A 55 -13.28 -10.70 -11.31
N ALA A 56 -13.75 -9.64 -10.67
CA ALA A 56 -12.94 -8.85 -9.73
C ALA A 56 -12.49 -9.71 -8.54
N TYR A 57 -13.39 -10.54 -8.00
CA TYR A 57 -13.05 -11.51 -6.97
C TYR A 57 -11.92 -12.45 -7.42
N CYS A 58 -11.99 -13.00 -8.64
CA CYS A 58 -10.92 -13.84 -9.19
C CYS A 58 -9.57 -13.10 -9.26
N TYR A 59 -9.56 -11.84 -9.70
CA TYR A 59 -8.34 -11.02 -9.71
C TYR A 59 -7.80 -10.78 -8.30
N ARG A 60 -8.66 -10.50 -7.33
CA ARG A 60 -8.28 -10.34 -5.92
C ARG A 60 -7.63 -11.61 -5.37
N GLN A 61 -8.14 -12.81 -5.70
CA GLN A 61 -7.54 -14.09 -5.32
C GLN A 61 -6.15 -14.31 -5.95
N CYS A 62 -5.89 -13.68 -7.10
CA CYS A 62 -4.56 -13.67 -7.73
C CYS A 62 -3.60 -12.62 -7.14
N GLY A 63 -4.04 -11.78 -6.20
CA GLY A 63 -3.28 -10.63 -5.71
C GLY A 63 -3.19 -9.48 -6.72
N ARG A 64 -4.07 -9.45 -7.74
CA ARG A 64 -4.14 -8.43 -8.80
C ARG A 64 -5.20 -7.38 -8.44
N TYR A 65 -4.90 -6.60 -7.39
CA TYR A 65 -5.88 -5.71 -6.77
C TYR A 65 -6.28 -4.53 -7.66
N GLU A 66 -5.32 -3.96 -8.40
CA GLU A 66 -5.58 -2.87 -9.35
C GLU A 66 -6.50 -3.31 -10.49
N GLU A 67 -6.32 -4.52 -11.03
CA GLU A 67 -7.19 -5.05 -12.08
C GLU A 67 -8.56 -5.47 -11.53
N ALA A 68 -8.62 -5.89 -10.26
CA ALA A 68 -9.89 -6.13 -9.59
C ALA A 68 -10.67 -4.82 -9.46
N LEU A 69 -10.03 -3.76 -8.98
CA LEU A 69 -10.62 -2.42 -8.88
C LEU A 69 -11.09 -1.90 -10.24
N ALA A 70 -10.23 -1.93 -11.25
CA ALA A 70 -10.57 -1.50 -12.61
C ALA A 70 -11.77 -2.29 -13.20
N THR A 71 -11.94 -3.55 -12.78
CA THR A 71 -13.10 -4.37 -13.17
C THR A 71 -14.37 -3.89 -12.45
N LEU A 72 -14.29 -3.60 -11.14
CA LEU A 72 -15.43 -3.09 -10.35
C LEU A 72 -15.87 -1.69 -10.78
N GLU A 73 -14.97 -0.86 -11.29
CA GLU A 73 -15.30 0.47 -11.81
C GLU A 73 -16.16 0.43 -13.07
N ARG A 74 -16.17 -0.68 -13.80
CA ARG A 74 -17.04 -0.89 -14.98
C ARG A 74 -18.50 -1.14 -14.58
N ILE A 75 -18.77 -1.43 -13.31
CA ILE A 75 -20.13 -1.70 -12.81
C ILE A 75 -20.88 -0.39 -12.64
N SER A 76 -22.01 -0.26 -13.31
CA SER A 76 -22.92 0.89 -13.18
C SER A 76 -23.77 0.77 -11.92
N LEU A 77 -23.44 1.53 -10.88
CA LEU A 77 -24.15 1.49 -9.60
C LEU A 77 -25.64 1.87 -9.69
N TYR A 78 -26.00 2.73 -10.66
CA TYR A 78 -27.40 3.16 -10.85
C TYR A 78 -28.35 2.03 -11.24
N GLN A 79 -27.85 0.92 -11.72
CA GLN A 79 -28.65 -0.22 -12.20
C GLN A 79 -28.77 -1.31 -11.15
N LEU A 80 -28.11 -1.13 -10.00
CA LEU A 80 -28.10 -2.11 -8.91
C LEU A 80 -29.09 -1.74 -7.80
N PRO A 81 -29.68 -2.74 -7.10
CA PRO A 81 -30.37 -2.51 -5.84
C PRO A 81 -29.40 -1.91 -4.79
N SER A 82 -29.92 -1.11 -3.86
CA SER A 82 -29.11 -0.45 -2.83
C SER A 82 -28.19 -1.39 -2.06
N GLU A 83 -28.67 -2.57 -1.70
CA GLU A 83 -27.90 -3.60 -0.99
C GLU A 83 -26.67 -4.07 -1.79
N ARG A 84 -26.82 -4.19 -3.12
CA ARG A 84 -25.72 -4.59 -4.00
C ARG A 84 -24.74 -3.44 -4.28
N VAL A 85 -25.22 -2.19 -4.23
CA VAL A 85 -24.36 -1.00 -4.31
C VAL A 85 -23.37 -1.00 -3.15
N ASP A 86 -23.84 -1.26 -1.92
CA ASP A 86 -23.00 -1.32 -0.74
C ASP A 86 -21.94 -2.44 -0.84
N ASP A 87 -22.31 -3.61 -1.38
CA ASP A 87 -21.36 -4.71 -1.61
C ASP A 87 -20.27 -4.32 -2.62
N VAL A 88 -20.65 -3.70 -3.74
CA VAL A 88 -19.70 -3.27 -4.77
C VAL A 88 -18.77 -2.18 -4.24
N LEU A 89 -19.28 -1.21 -3.48
CA LEU A 89 -18.47 -0.16 -2.86
C LEU A 89 -17.50 -0.75 -1.82
N TYR A 90 -17.97 -1.71 -1.01
CA TYR A 90 -17.08 -2.44 -0.10
C TYR A 90 -15.93 -3.15 -0.83
N GLU A 91 -16.23 -3.85 -1.92
CA GLU A 91 -15.20 -4.55 -2.70
C GLU A 91 -14.22 -3.57 -3.38
N LYS A 92 -14.70 -2.39 -3.84
CA LYS A 92 -13.83 -1.32 -4.36
C LYS A 92 -12.89 -0.79 -3.28
N GLU A 93 -13.44 -0.47 -2.11
CA GLU A 93 -12.66 -0.03 -0.94
C GLU A 93 -11.61 -1.07 -0.55
N LEU A 94 -12.00 -2.34 -0.46
CA LEU A 94 -11.10 -3.44 -0.12
C LEU A 94 -9.98 -3.61 -1.16
N CYS A 95 -10.30 -3.56 -2.45
CA CYS A 95 -9.30 -3.68 -3.50
C CYS A 95 -8.32 -2.49 -3.50
N SER A 96 -8.81 -1.26 -3.30
CA SER A 96 -7.96 -0.07 -3.15
C SER A 96 -7.05 -0.20 -1.93
N TYR A 97 -7.58 -0.64 -0.77
CA TYR A 97 -6.80 -0.85 0.43
C TYR A 97 -5.69 -1.87 0.22
N LEU A 98 -6.01 -3.02 -0.42
CA LEU A 98 -5.04 -4.08 -0.71
C LEU A 98 -4.00 -3.67 -1.78
N ALA A 99 -4.34 -2.71 -2.65
CA ALA A 99 -3.41 -2.08 -3.60
C ALA A 99 -2.56 -0.97 -2.95
N GLU A 100 -2.68 -0.74 -1.64
CA GLU A 100 -2.03 0.34 -0.88
C GLU A 100 -2.43 1.75 -1.34
N ASP A 101 -3.53 1.89 -2.10
CA ASP A 101 -4.17 3.16 -2.43
C ASP A 101 -5.18 3.53 -1.33
N TRP A 102 -4.67 3.98 -0.19
CA TRP A 102 -5.50 4.26 0.98
C TRP A 102 -6.40 5.49 0.79
N GLU A 103 -5.96 6.49 0.02
CA GLU A 103 -6.80 7.66 -0.29
C GLU A 103 -7.95 7.29 -1.23
N GLY A 104 -7.70 6.45 -2.24
CA GLY A 104 -8.75 5.88 -3.08
C GLY A 104 -9.73 5.04 -2.27
N ALA A 105 -9.23 4.20 -1.35
CA ALA A 105 -10.07 3.42 -0.44
C ALA A 105 -10.97 4.31 0.43
N ALA A 106 -10.42 5.41 1.00
CA ALA A 106 -11.19 6.36 1.79
C ALA A 106 -12.29 7.06 0.98
N SER A 107 -12.06 7.31 -0.31
CA SER A 107 -13.08 7.87 -1.21
C SER A 107 -14.28 6.93 -1.38
N TYR A 108 -14.03 5.61 -1.55
CA TYR A 108 -15.12 4.62 -1.63
C TYR A 108 -15.82 4.41 -0.28
N MET A 109 -15.10 4.49 0.83
CA MET A 109 -15.68 4.48 2.17
C MET A 109 -16.67 5.65 2.35
N ASP A 110 -16.28 6.86 1.96
CA ASP A 110 -17.11 8.06 2.07
C ASP A 110 -18.34 7.97 1.13
N GLU A 111 -18.22 7.37 -0.06
CA GLU A 111 -19.33 7.16 -1.00
C GLU A 111 -20.34 6.14 -0.50
N ALA A 112 -19.91 5.09 0.17
CA ALA A 112 -20.78 4.04 0.69
C ALA A 112 -21.64 4.48 1.88
N GLY A 113 -21.25 5.55 2.55
CA GLY A 113 -21.97 6.05 3.73
C GLY A 113 -21.80 5.19 4.98
N VAL A 114 -22.69 5.38 5.96
CA VAL A 114 -22.56 4.76 7.29
C VAL A 114 -23.18 3.36 7.28
N SER A 115 -22.33 2.33 7.34
CA SER A 115 -22.73 0.95 7.57
C SER A 115 -21.98 0.41 8.81
N ALA A 116 -22.72 -0.08 9.80
CA ALA A 116 -22.17 -0.56 11.07
C ALA A 116 -21.97 -2.09 11.10
N THR A 117 -21.67 -2.73 9.97
CA THR A 117 -21.33 -4.15 9.98
C THR A 117 -19.89 -4.36 10.48
N PRO A 118 -19.61 -5.42 11.25
CA PRO A 118 -18.25 -5.66 11.77
C PRO A 118 -17.18 -5.70 10.68
N ARG A 119 -17.51 -6.30 9.51
CA ARG A 119 -16.62 -6.36 8.35
C ARG A 119 -16.27 -4.97 7.82
N ARG A 120 -17.27 -4.07 7.76
CA ARG A 120 -17.10 -2.71 7.28
C ARG A 120 -16.30 -1.87 8.25
N LEU A 121 -16.62 -1.93 9.53
CA LEU A 121 -15.92 -1.18 10.57
C LEU A 121 -14.43 -1.56 10.66
N LEU A 122 -14.11 -2.84 10.45
CA LEU A 122 -12.72 -3.30 10.38
C LEU A 122 -11.99 -2.63 9.21
N LEU A 123 -12.58 -2.69 8.00
CA LEU A 123 -11.98 -2.10 6.82
C LEU A 123 -11.86 -0.57 6.95
N ASP A 124 -12.93 0.11 7.37
CA ASP A 124 -12.93 1.56 7.63
C ASP A 124 -11.80 1.96 8.60
N ALA A 125 -11.61 1.21 9.70
CA ALA A 125 -10.55 1.48 10.67
C ALA A 125 -9.16 1.35 10.04
N LEU A 126 -8.93 0.32 9.22
CA LEU A 126 -7.67 0.08 8.54
C LEU A 126 -7.39 1.13 7.44
N VAL A 127 -8.40 1.50 6.66
CA VAL A 127 -8.30 2.54 5.63
C VAL A 127 -7.96 3.89 6.26
N LEU A 128 -8.66 4.28 7.31
CA LEU A 128 -8.40 5.53 8.05
C LEU A 128 -7.02 5.53 8.71
N GLY A 129 -6.56 4.37 9.20
CA GLY A 129 -5.19 4.18 9.71
C GLY A 129 -4.14 4.38 8.61
N GLY A 130 -4.38 3.85 7.41
CA GLY A 130 -3.54 4.06 6.22
C GLY A 130 -3.47 5.53 5.78
N CYS A 131 -4.57 6.28 5.95
CA CYS A 131 -4.62 7.73 5.70
C CYS A 131 -4.09 8.59 6.85
N ALA A 132 -3.55 7.98 7.92
CA ALA A 132 -3.11 8.67 9.15
C ALA A 132 -4.22 9.50 9.86
N ARG A 133 -5.48 9.16 9.62
CA ARG A 133 -6.66 9.78 10.27
C ARG A 133 -6.91 9.07 11.62
N TRP A 134 -5.97 9.22 12.55
CA TRP A 134 -5.86 8.40 13.77
C TRP A 134 -7.10 8.44 14.67
N ASP A 135 -7.69 9.61 14.88
CA ASP A 135 -8.85 9.77 15.76
C ASP A 135 -10.08 9.06 15.19
N GLU A 136 -10.28 9.15 13.89
CA GLU A 136 -11.39 8.52 13.17
C GLU A 136 -11.20 7.00 13.08
N SER A 137 -9.98 6.56 12.79
CA SER A 137 -9.59 5.16 12.80
C SER A 137 -9.84 4.51 14.17
N LEU A 138 -9.41 5.17 15.27
CA LEU A 138 -9.68 4.72 16.63
C LEU A 138 -11.19 4.64 16.92
N ALA A 139 -11.97 5.63 16.48
CA ALA A 139 -13.42 5.62 16.68
C ALA A 139 -14.07 4.39 16.03
N LYS A 140 -13.68 4.06 14.78
CA LYS A 140 -14.17 2.87 14.07
C LYS A 140 -13.74 1.56 14.74
N ALA A 141 -12.47 1.49 15.17
CA ALA A 141 -11.97 0.32 15.88
C ALA A 141 -12.69 0.10 17.23
N VAL A 142 -12.97 1.17 17.97
CA VAL A 142 -13.76 1.10 19.22
C VAL A 142 -15.20 0.67 18.94
N GLU A 143 -15.84 1.22 17.89
CA GLU A 143 -17.20 0.81 17.49
C GLU A 143 -17.25 -0.68 17.14
N LEU A 144 -16.24 -1.21 16.46
CA LEU A 144 -16.10 -2.64 16.17
C LEU A 144 -15.99 -3.48 17.43
N VAL A 145 -15.13 -3.06 18.38
CA VAL A 145 -14.96 -3.73 19.68
C VAL A 145 -16.27 -3.74 20.47
N ASP A 146 -17.03 -2.63 20.45
CA ASP A 146 -18.31 -2.51 21.15
C ASP A 146 -19.39 -3.42 20.58
N LEU A 147 -19.33 -3.72 19.28
CA LEU A 147 -20.23 -4.66 18.62
C LEU A 147 -19.87 -6.13 18.88
N ARG A 148 -18.59 -6.44 19.08
CA ARG A 148 -18.11 -7.82 19.18
C ARG A 148 -18.03 -8.33 20.61
N TYR A 149 -17.70 -7.47 21.58
CA TYR A 149 -17.33 -7.88 22.92
C TYR A 149 -18.24 -7.25 23.99
N GLU A 150 -18.41 -7.94 25.09
CA GLU A 150 -19.16 -7.47 26.26
C GLU A 150 -18.31 -7.55 27.54
N GLY A 151 -18.71 -6.83 28.57
CA GLY A 151 -18.13 -6.91 29.91
C GLY A 151 -16.65 -6.56 29.99
N GLU A 152 -15.86 -7.42 30.63
CA GLU A 152 -14.42 -7.22 30.90
C GLU A 152 -13.56 -7.32 29.64
N GLU A 153 -13.94 -8.18 28.68
CA GLU A 153 -13.23 -8.36 27.41
C GLU A 153 -13.28 -7.09 26.58
N ARG A 154 -14.44 -6.43 26.52
CA ARG A 154 -14.61 -5.15 25.84
C ARG A 154 -13.70 -4.07 26.43
N GLU A 155 -13.62 -3.95 27.74
CA GLU A 155 -12.76 -2.94 28.39
C GLU A 155 -11.27 -3.24 28.15
N THR A 156 -10.89 -4.51 28.15
CA THR A 156 -9.52 -4.95 27.84
C THR A 156 -9.15 -4.56 26.39
N ALA A 157 -9.97 -4.93 25.41
CA ALA A 157 -9.75 -4.61 24.01
C ALA A 157 -9.71 -3.08 23.76
N ARG A 158 -10.60 -2.32 24.42
CA ARG A 158 -10.55 -0.84 24.36
C ARG A 158 -9.26 -0.26 24.96
N HIS A 159 -8.75 -0.86 26.03
CA HIS A 159 -7.49 -0.41 26.62
C HIS A 159 -6.32 -0.68 25.67
N GLU A 160 -6.24 -1.87 25.10
CA GLU A 160 -5.19 -2.23 24.13
C GLU A 160 -5.22 -1.32 22.88
N LEU A 161 -6.41 -1.01 22.35
CA LEU A 161 -6.55 -0.06 21.27
C LEU A 161 -6.02 1.33 21.66
N ARG A 162 -6.41 1.86 22.82
CA ARG A 162 -5.90 3.16 23.28
C ARG A 162 -4.40 3.18 23.43
N ASP A 163 -3.81 2.10 23.94
CA ASP A 163 -2.36 1.97 24.09
C ASP A 163 -1.65 1.89 22.74
N LEU A 164 -2.25 1.23 21.74
CA LEU A 164 -1.75 1.19 20.38
C LEU A 164 -1.76 2.60 19.75
N TYR A 165 -2.91 3.29 19.81
CA TYR A 165 -3.05 4.63 19.24
C TYR A 165 -2.27 5.72 20.00
N ALA A 166 -1.90 5.49 21.26
CA ALA A 166 -0.96 6.38 21.96
C ALA A 166 0.47 6.32 21.36
N ARG A 167 0.77 5.32 20.52
CA ARG A 167 2.09 5.07 19.91
C ARG A 167 2.05 5.13 18.38
N VAL A 168 1.13 5.91 17.82
CA VAL A 168 1.05 6.09 16.36
C VAL A 168 2.40 6.51 15.75
N PRO A 169 2.73 6.02 14.55
CA PRO A 169 4.00 6.34 13.92
C PRO A 169 4.13 7.83 13.60
N LYS A 170 5.35 8.35 13.78
CA LYS A 170 5.68 9.72 13.41
C LYS A 170 6.05 9.77 11.95
N LEU A 171 5.13 10.26 11.13
CA LEU A 171 5.36 10.42 9.71
C LEU A 171 6.38 11.52 9.42
N LYS A 172 7.15 11.32 8.37
CA LYS A 172 8.14 12.28 7.88
C LYS A 172 7.51 13.19 6.85
N LYS A 173 8.04 14.41 6.74
CA LYS A 173 7.53 15.43 5.82
C LYS A 173 8.45 15.55 4.62
N GLU A 174 7.91 15.48 3.42
CA GLU A 174 8.65 15.70 2.17
C GLU A 174 9.39 17.05 2.16
N SER A 175 8.72 18.13 2.64
CA SER A 175 9.32 19.46 2.72
C SER A 175 10.61 19.49 3.57
N GLN A 176 10.70 18.64 4.59
CA GLN A 176 11.90 18.47 5.41
C GLN A 176 13.02 17.73 4.66
N ALA A 177 12.65 16.72 3.85
CA ALA A 177 13.59 16.02 3.00
C ALA A 177 14.16 16.95 1.94
N VAL A 178 13.31 17.70 1.23
CA VAL A 178 13.71 18.68 0.24
C VAL A 178 14.66 19.73 0.86
N LEU A 179 14.29 20.32 2.00
CA LEU A 179 15.13 21.31 2.67
C LEU A 179 16.52 20.75 3.04
N ARG A 180 16.57 19.51 3.50
CA ARG A 180 17.83 18.84 3.87
C ARG A 180 18.66 18.42 2.65
N SER A 181 18.02 18.16 1.50
CA SER A 181 18.70 17.77 0.27
C SER A 181 19.56 18.86 -0.35
N PHE A 182 19.40 20.14 0.08
CA PHE A 182 20.33 21.21 -0.29
C PHE A 182 21.75 20.99 0.25
N LEU A 183 21.91 20.14 1.26
CA LEU A 183 23.19 19.68 1.77
C LEU A 183 23.27 18.16 1.68
N PRO A 184 23.69 17.59 0.56
CA PRO A 184 23.90 16.15 0.48
C PRO A 184 24.94 15.73 1.55
N PRO A 185 24.72 14.64 2.26
CA PRO A 185 23.70 13.57 2.15
C PRO A 185 22.51 13.70 3.11
N LEU A 186 22.22 14.91 3.63
CA LEU A 186 21.28 15.12 4.74
C LEU A 186 19.82 14.75 4.37
N GLY A 187 19.42 14.92 3.11
CA GLY A 187 18.09 14.50 2.64
C GLY A 187 17.88 13.01 2.83
N HIS A 188 18.79 12.20 2.33
CA HIS A 188 18.75 10.73 2.44
C HIS A 188 18.92 10.25 3.89
N SER A 189 19.77 10.92 4.69
CA SER A 189 19.97 10.57 6.10
C SER A 189 18.72 10.79 6.94
N TYR A 190 17.80 11.66 6.49
CA TYR A 190 16.54 11.93 7.16
C TYR A 190 15.65 10.68 7.25
N THR A 191 15.73 9.80 6.26
CA THR A 191 15.01 8.52 6.20
C THR A 191 15.87 7.31 6.59
N GLY A 192 17.14 7.55 6.98
CA GLY A 192 18.07 6.49 7.39
C GLY A 192 18.95 5.95 6.25
N HIS A 193 18.84 6.49 5.04
CA HIS A 193 19.57 6.04 3.84
C HIS A 193 20.89 6.82 3.62
N LEU A 194 21.69 6.98 4.69
CA LEU A 194 22.96 7.70 4.62
C LEU A 194 23.91 7.18 3.52
N PRO A 195 24.07 5.85 3.27
CA PRO A 195 24.95 5.36 2.21
C PRO A 195 24.55 5.86 0.81
N GLU A 196 23.25 5.87 0.49
CA GLU A 196 22.73 6.43 -0.77
C GLU A 196 23.04 7.92 -0.88
N GLY A 197 22.87 8.66 0.21
CA GLY A 197 23.18 10.09 0.26
C GLY A 197 24.66 10.39 0.04
N LEU A 198 25.56 9.55 0.54
CA LEU A 198 27.00 9.68 0.29
C LEU A 198 27.37 9.42 -1.19
N ILE A 199 26.68 8.49 -1.84
CA ILE A 199 26.84 8.23 -3.27
C ILE A 199 26.35 9.44 -4.08
N ALA A 200 25.19 9.99 -3.77
CA ALA A 200 24.64 11.19 -4.42
C ALA A 200 25.61 12.38 -4.27
N MET A 201 26.14 12.61 -3.07
CA MET A 201 27.16 13.63 -2.81
C MET A 201 28.43 13.41 -3.65
N GLY A 202 28.82 12.15 -3.87
CA GLY A 202 29.95 11.78 -4.74
C GLY A 202 29.75 12.22 -6.19
N PHE A 203 28.53 12.05 -6.73
CA PHE A 203 28.17 12.52 -8.08
C PHE A 203 28.18 14.06 -8.17
N ASP A 204 27.64 14.76 -7.16
CA ASP A 204 27.67 16.22 -7.13
C ASP A 204 29.10 16.74 -7.06
N ALA A 205 29.94 16.15 -6.22
CA ALA A 205 31.38 16.50 -6.12
C ALA A 205 32.15 16.23 -7.43
N ALA A 206 31.85 15.13 -8.11
CA ALA A 206 32.45 14.80 -9.42
C ALA A 206 31.99 15.84 -10.48
N ALA A 207 30.76 16.26 -10.49
CA ALA A 207 30.24 17.29 -11.39
C ALA A 207 30.95 18.63 -11.16
N VAL A 208 31.05 19.07 -9.91
CA VAL A 208 31.79 20.30 -9.55
C VAL A 208 33.28 20.18 -9.94
N GLY A 209 33.89 19.06 -9.63
CA GLY A 209 35.30 18.80 -10.02
C GLY A 209 35.50 18.89 -11.52
N TRP A 210 34.56 18.34 -12.32
CA TRP A 210 34.60 18.43 -13.78
C TRP A 210 34.49 19.90 -14.27
N ILE A 211 33.53 20.66 -13.71
CA ILE A 211 33.38 22.09 -14.03
C ILE A 211 34.70 22.84 -13.79
N VAL A 212 35.27 22.68 -12.60
CA VAL A 212 36.50 23.35 -12.22
C VAL A 212 37.65 22.98 -13.16
N TRP A 213 37.81 21.68 -13.45
CA TRP A 213 38.89 21.20 -14.37
C TRP A 213 38.77 21.80 -15.76
N GLN A 214 37.53 21.79 -16.34
CA GLN A 214 37.34 22.39 -17.67
C GLN A 214 37.59 23.89 -17.70
N CYS A 215 37.15 24.60 -16.65
CA CYS A 215 37.37 26.06 -16.53
C CYS A 215 38.90 26.37 -16.42
N LEU A 216 39.64 25.62 -15.63
CA LEU A 216 41.11 25.78 -15.52
C LEU A 216 41.81 25.48 -16.82
N GLY A 217 41.27 24.55 -17.64
CA GLY A 217 41.79 24.24 -18.99
C GLY A 217 41.40 25.24 -20.09
N GLY A 218 40.66 26.32 -19.73
CA GLY A 218 40.19 27.34 -20.68
C GLY A 218 38.89 26.97 -21.43
N ASN A 219 38.31 25.80 -21.15
CA ASN A 219 37.09 25.29 -21.81
C ASN A 219 35.80 25.74 -21.07
N TRP A 220 35.62 27.03 -20.84
CA TRP A 220 34.54 27.60 -20.02
C TRP A 220 33.15 27.18 -20.47
N ILE A 221 32.88 27.17 -21.77
CA ILE A 221 31.58 26.79 -22.33
C ILE A 221 31.27 25.33 -21.98
N THR A 222 32.19 24.41 -22.24
CA THR A 222 32.02 22.97 -21.94
C THR A 222 31.92 22.73 -20.44
N GLY A 223 32.71 23.43 -19.63
CA GLY A 223 32.66 23.34 -18.17
C GLY A 223 31.30 23.78 -17.61
N ILE A 224 30.85 24.96 -17.97
CA ILE A 224 29.60 25.54 -17.41
C ILE A 224 28.36 24.86 -17.98
N LEU A 225 28.27 24.69 -19.31
CA LEU A 225 27.07 24.08 -19.91
C LEU A 225 27.02 22.57 -19.66
N GLY A 226 28.07 21.83 -19.97
CA GLY A 226 28.10 20.37 -19.80
C GLY A 226 28.12 19.97 -18.33
N GLY A 227 29.00 20.54 -17.53
CA GLY A 227 29.12 20.25 -16.11
C GLY A 227 27.95 20.78 -15.30
N GLY A 228 27.41 21.97 -15.68
CA GLY A 228 26.22 22.54 -15.05
C GLY A 228 24.97 21.68 -15.27
N VAL A 229 24.75 21.15 -16.47
CA VAL A 229 23.65 20.22 -16.76
C VAL A 229 23.84 18.94 -15.94
N PHE A 230 25.06 18.38 -15.90
CA PHE A 230 25.32 17.17 -15.10
C PHE A 230 25.09 17.41 -13.60
N LEU A 231 25.58 18.51 -13.04
CA LEU A 231 25.37 18.88 -11.64
C LEU A 231 23.88 19.04 -11.33
N ASN A 232 23.14 19.76 -12.19
CA ASN A 232 21.70 19.93 -12.02
C ASN A 232 20.95 18.58 -12.02
N THR A 233 21.29 17.70 -12.96
CA THR A 233 20.67 16.38 -13.05
C THR A 233 20.98 15.50 -11.83
N ALA A 234 22.23 15.50 -11.37
CA ALA A 234 22.63 14.75 -10.18
C ALA A 234 21.94 15.27 -8.92
N PHE A 235 21.96 16.61 -8.73
CA PHE A 235 21.33 17.26 -7.59
C PHE A 235 19.80 17.06 -7.55
N MET A 236 19.11 17.27 -8.68
CA MET A 236 17.65 17.09 -8.77
C MET A 236 17.28 15.62 -8.56
N GLY A 237 18.01 14.68 -9.16
CA GLY A 237 17.80 13.25 -8.95
C GLY A 237 18.00 12.82 -7.50
N GLY A 238 18.99 13.36 -6.80
CA GLY A 238 19.20 13.15 -5.36
C GLY A 238 18.05 13.71 -4.52
N MET A 239 17.51 14.87 -4.89
CA MET A 239 16.35 15.47 -4.22
C MET A 239 15.07 14.65 -4.43
N GLU A 240 14.78 14.24 -5.66
CA GLU A 240 13.63 13.38 -5.99
C GLU A 240 13.72 12.03 -5.26
N ARG A 241 14.89 11.43 -5.21
CA ARG A 241 15.11 10.20 -4.44
C ARG A 241 14.86 10.41 -2.95
N SER A 242 15.25 11.55 -2.39
CA SER A 242 14.99 11.87 -0.97
C SER A 242 13.50 11.99 -0.66
N ILE A 243 12.69 12.50 -1.59
CA ILE A 243 11.22 12.56 -1.48
C ILE A 243 10.66 11.14 -1.53
N SER A 244 11.03 10.34 -2.54
CA SER A 244 10.61 8.95 -2.68
C SER A 244 10.92 8.10 -1.43
N LEU A 245 12.07 8.34 -0.77
CA LEU A 245 12.43 7.68 0.47
C LEU A 245 11.56 8.10 1.67
N VAL A 246 11.00 9.31 1.66
CA VAL A 246 10.01 9.73 2.67
C VAL A 246 8.70 8.99 2.46
N ASP A 247 8.25 8.86 1.21
CA ASP A 247 7.01 8.14 0.88
C ASP A 247 7.14 6.66 1.24
N GLU A 248 8.26 6.03 0.91
CA GLU A 248 8.57 4.65 1.27
C GLU A 248 8.57 4.46 2.80
N TYR A 249 9.26 5.33 3.54
CA TYR A 249 9.28 5.30 5.00
C TYR A 249 7.89 5.47 5.62
N ASN A 250 7.09 6.41 5.11
CA ASN A 250 5.75 6.67 5.63
C ASN A 250 4.81 5.50 5.31
N ARG A 251 4.89 4.96 4.11
CA ARG A 251 4.12 3.77 3.70
C ARG A 251 4.41 2.58 4.61
N ASP A 252 5.68 2.26 4.81
CA ASP A 252 6.09 1.16 5.69
C ASP A 252 5.61 1.38 7.13
N ALA A 253 5.69 2.62 7.63
CA ALA A 253 5.24 2.95 8.98
C ALA A 253 3.72 2.79 9.14
N LEU A 254 2.94 3.20 8.14
CA LEU A 254 1.48 3.06 8.12
C LEU A 254 1.04 1.60 7.95
N ALA A 255 1.68 0.86 7.04
CA ALA A 255 1.43 -0.56 6.85
C ALA A 255 1.76 -1.36 8.12
N GLY A 256 2.90 -1.05 8.77
CA GLY A 256 3.27 -1.67 10.03
C GLY A 256 2.28 -1.39 11.16
N PHE A 257 1.77 -0.17 11.27
CA PHE A 257 0.71 0.16 12.23
C PHE A 257 -0.57 -0.61 11.95
N ASN A 258 -1.02 -0.66 10.70
CA ASN A 258 -2.23 -1.37 10.29
C ASN A 258 -2.12 -2.88 10.52
N ALA A 259 -0.94 -3.47 10.31
CA ALA A 259 -0.72 -4.89 10.64
C ALA A 259 -0.92 -5.17 12.13
N VAL A 260 -0.35 -4.32 13.00
CA VAL A 260 -0.55 -4.45 14.46
C VAL A 260 -2.01 -4.19 14.85
N LEU A 261 -2.67 -3.20 14.25
CA LEU A 261 -4.09 -2.93 14.48
C LEU A 261 -4.95 -4.14 14.11
N GLN A 262 -4.67 -4.75 12.96
CA GLN A 262 -5.34 -5.96 12.52
C GLN A 262 -5.13 -7.12 13.49
N ASP A 263 -3.89 -7.33 13.97
CA ASP A 263 -3.58 -8.37 14.96
C ASP A 263 -4.33 -8.15 16.28
N VAL A 264 -4.39 -6.92 16.79
CA VAL A 264 -5.16 -6.57 18.00
C VAL A 264 -6.64 -6.86 17.82
N LEU A 265 -7.22 -6.50 16.67
CA LEU A 265 -8.64 -6.72 16.39
C LEU A 265 -8.99 -8.20 16.13
N HIS A 266 -8.03 -9.04 15.71
CA HIS A 266 -8.21 -10.49 15.51
C HIS A 266 -7.82 -11.33 16.73
N SER A 267 -6.89 -10.87 17.59
CA SER A 267 -6.41 -11.65 18.73
C SER A 267 -7.52 -12.01 19.73
N HIS A 268 -8.57 -11.22 19.74
CA HIS A 268 -9.78 -11.45 20.53
C HIS A 268 -10.80 -12.38 19.84
N GLU A 269 -10.62 -12.75 18.57
CA GLU A 269 -11.47 -13.73 17.85
C GLU A 269 -11.11 -15.20 18.15
N ILE A 270 -9.89 -15.48 18.61
CA ILE A 270 -9.35 -16.85 18.78
C ILE A 270 -9.63 -17.40 20.19
N ALA A 271 -10.26 -16.63 21.06
CA ALA A 271 -10.54 -17.03 22.44
C ALA A 271 -11.87 -17.80 22.61
N GLU A 272 -12.59 -18.10 21.53
CA GLU A 272 -13.71 -19.06 21.49
C GLU A 272 -13.22 -20.43 20.95
#